data_7f4865b1541b904855c9e3fbb9cbef7c
#
_entry.id   7f4865b1541b904855c9e3fbb9cbef7c
#
_cell.length_a   1.000
_cell.length_b   1.000
_cell.length_c   1.000
_cell.angle_alpha   90.00
_cell.angle_beta   90.00
_cell.angle_gamma   90.00
#
_symmetry.space_group_name_H-M   'P 1'
#
loop_
_entity.id
_entity.type
_entity.pdbx_description
1 polymer ?
#
loop_
_entity_poly.entity_id
_entity_poly.type
_entity_poly.pdbx_seq_one_letter_code
_entity_poly.pdbx_strand_id
1 'polypeptide(L)'
;VTARDDGASADGRGSLNIDDEGNLTQRNVLIEDGILKGYLHDSLNGRLMGGASTGNGRRESYAALPMPRMTNTFMLGGERTKEEIIAGLKRGLYATNFGGGQVDITSGKFVFSASEAFWVENGRIQYPVKGATLIGNGPDALTRVSMIGNDMALDTGVGVCGKDGQSVPVGVGQPTLRIDGLTVGGTA
;
A
#
# COMPACT_ATOMS: atom_id res chain seq x y z
N VAL A 1 -12.88 -2.65 -1.83
CA VAL A 1 -11.64 -1.98 -1.40
C VAL A 1 -11.84 -0.47 -1.46
N THR A 2 -11.52 0.24 -0.37
CA THR A 2 -11.41 1.71 -0.36
C THR A 2 -10.02 2.07 0.14
N ALA A 3 -9.28 2.88 -0.63
CA ALA A 3 -7.92 3.30 -0.32
C ALA A 3 -7.78 4.82 -0.42
N ARG A 4 -6.98 5.39 0.48
CA ARG A 4 -6.74 6.83 0.61
C ARG A 4 -5.25 7.13 0.78
N ASP A 5 -4.89 8.35 0.42
CA ASP A 5 -3.64 8.99 0.83
C ASP A 5 -3.98 10.22 1.66
N ASP A 6 -3.57 10.28 2.91
CA ASP A 6 -3.95 11.31 3.86
C ASP A 6 -2.70 12.02 4.43
N GLY A 7 -2.29 13.10 3.78
CA GLY A 7 -1.20 13.94 4.25
C GLY A 7 -1.57 14.80 5.46
N ALA A 8 -2.86 15.04 5.68
CA ALA A 8 -3.37 15.86 6.77
C ALA A 8 -3.60 15.07 8.08
N SER A 9 -3.36 13.76 8.09
CA SER A 9 -3.44 12.94 9.30
C SER A 9 -2.44 13.41 10.37
N ALA A 10 -2.87 13.52 11.63
CA ALA A 10 -2.04 14.09 12.70
C ALA A 10 -0.79 13.25 13.04
N ASP A 11 -0.86 11.92 12.93
CA ASP A 11 0.13 11.00 13.50
C ASP A 11 0.83 10.11 12.47
N GLY A 12 0.74 10.44 11.18
CA GLY A 12 1.39 9.65 10.14
C GLY A 12 2.83 10.09 9.87
N ARG A 13 3.72 9.12 9.59
CA ARG A 13 5.11 9.40 9.22
C ARG A 13 5.24 10.28 7.97
N GLY A 14 4.27 10.20 7.05
CA GLY A 14 4.21 11.02 5.84
C GLY A 14 3.40 12.30 5.98
N SER A 15 2.94 12.66 7.19
CA SER A 15 2.08 13.82 7.41
C SER A 15 2.84 15.13 7.23
N LEU A 16 2.21 16.07 6.54
CA LEU A 16 2.72 17.42 6.28
C LEU A 16 1.55 18.41 6.31
N ASN A 17 1.82 19.67 6.65
CA ASN A 17 0.83 20.73 6.51
C ASN A 17 0.72 21.21 5.05
N ILE A 18 1.87 21.36 4.40
CA ILE A 18 2.01 21.77 3.00
C ILE A 18 3.03 20.85 2.31
N ASP A 19 2.85 20.62 1.01
CA ASP A 19 3.83 19.91 0.19
C ASP A 19 5.04 20.80 -0.18
N ASP A 20 6.00 20.26 -0.90
CA ASP A 20 7.22 21.01 -1.30
C ASP A 20 6.98 22.03 -2.44
N GLU A 21 5.77 22.15 -2.92
CA GLU A 21 5.32 23.17 -3.86
C GLU A 21 4.46 24.26 -3.19
N GLY A 22 4.20 24.16 -1.87
CA GLY A 22 3.39 25.09 -1.10
C GLY A 22 1.88 24.82 -1.14
N ASN A 23 1.44 23.69 -1.68
CA ASN A 23 0.04 23.29 -1.66
C ASN A 23 -0.32 22.64 -0.32
N LEU A 24 -1.53 22.95 0.20
CA LEU A 24 -2.05 22.26 1.38
C LEU A 24 -2.17 20.77 1.12
N THR A 25 -1.70 19.95 2.04
CA THR A 25 -1.97 18.53 2.00
C THR A 25 -3.43 18.24 2.36
N GLN A 26 -3.94 17.16 1.83
CA GLN A 26 -5.35 16.83 1.96
C GLN A 26 -5.55 15.31 2.03
N ARG A 27 -6.80 14.92 2.29
CA ARG A 27 -7.23 13.54 2.22
C ARG A 27 -7.68 13.22 0.81
N ASN A 28 -6.90 12.45 0.09
CA ASN A 28 -7.17 12.04 -1.29
C ASN A 28 -7.75 10.64 -1.33
N VAL A 29 -8.96 10.49 -1.89
CA VAL A 29 -9.55 9.17 -2.15
C VAL A 29 -8.99 8.66 -3.47
N LEU A 30 -8.26 7.53 -3.43
CA LEU A 30 -7.68 6.90 -4.60
C LEU A 30 -8.63 5.84 -5.19
N ILE A 31 -9.15 4.97 -4.33
CA ILE A 31 -10.12 3.93 -4.68
C ILE A 31 -11.27 4.02 -3.69
N GLU A 32 -12.50 3.98 -4.18
CA GLU A 32 -13.71 3.95 -3.36
C GLU A 32 -14.61 2.82 -3.85
N ASP A 33 -14.93 1.90 -2.97
CA ASP A 33 -15.77 0.72 -3.25
C ASP A 33 -15.31 -0.08 -4.49
N GLY A 34 -13.98 -0.20 -4.65
CA GLY A 34 -13.36 -0.90 -5.76
C GLY A 34 -13.22 -0.08 -7.05
N ILE A 35 -13.68 1.16 -7.08
CA ILE A 35 -13.62 2.05 -8.24
C ILE A 35 -12.49 3.05 -8.07
N LEU A 36 -11.58 3.15 -9.04
CA LEU A 36 -10.54 4.18 -9.08
C LEU A 36 -11.18 5.56 -9.21
N LYS A 37 -10.86 6.46 -8.27
CA LYS A 37 -11.41 7.83 -8.20
C LYS A 37 -10.41 8.89 -8.58
N GLY A 38 -9.13 8.69 -8.27
CA GLY A 38 -8.12 9.70 -8.50
C GLY A 38 -6.70 9.18 -8.38
N TYR A 39 -5.79 10.08 -8.60
CA TYR A 39 -4.35 9.87 -8.53
C TYR A 39 -3.71 10.91 -7.61
N LEU A 40 -2.46 10.69 -7.23
CA LEU A 40 -1.66 11.68 -6.52
C LEU A 40 -1.02 12.61 -7.55
N HIS A 41 -1.19 13.92 -7.37
CA HIS A 41 -0.67 14.94 -8.26
C HIS A 41 0.19 15.97 -7.53
N ASP A 42 1.28 16.37 -8.19
CA ASP A 42 1.93 17.67 -7.99
C ASP A 42 1.21 18.74 -8.84
N SER A 43 1.68 19.99 -8.80
CA SER A 43 1.07 21.09 -9.55
C SER A 43 1.17 20.92 -11.07
N LEU A 44 2.28 20.34 -11.56
CA LEU A 44 2.48 20.11 -13.00
C LEU A 44 1.53 19.02 -13.50
N ASN A 45 1.55 17.84 -12.86
CA ASN A 45 0.74 16.72 -13.28
C ASN A 45 -0.76 16.97 -13.06
N GLY A 46 -1.14 17.70 -12.01
CA GLY A 46 -2.51 18.16 -11.83
C GLY A 46 -3.04 18.94 -13.04
N ARG A 47 -2.27 19.93 -13.51
CA ARG A 47 -2.64 20.69 -14.72
C ARG A 47 -2.68 19.85 -15.99
N LEU A 48 -1.70 18.97 -16.19
CA LEU A 48 -1.66 18.07 -17.36
C LEU A 48 -2.85 17.12 -17.40
N MET A 49 -3.36 16.73 -16.25
CA MET A 49 -4.54 15.86 -16.10
C MET A 49 -5.88 16.64 -16.06
N GLY A 50 -5.83 17.97 -16.24
CA GLY A 50 -7.03 18.80 -16.24
C GLY A 50 -7.60 19.10 -14.86
N GLY A 51 -6.81 18.96 -13.80
CA GLY A 51 -7.19 19.18 -12.41
C GLY A 51 -6.19 20.08 -11.65
N ALA A 52 -6.16 19.91 -10.33
CA ALA A 52 -5.26 20.62 -9.43
C ALA A 52 -4.28 19.67 -8.73
N SER A 53 -3.28 20.22 -8.03
CA SER A 53 -2.44 19.48 -7.12
C SER A 53 -3.28 18.82 -6.01
N THR A 54 -2.88 17.63 -5.61
CA THR A 54 -3.48 16.91 -4.47
C THR A 54 -2.67 17.10 -3.17
N GLY A 55 -1.72 18.05 -3.16
CA GLY A 55 -0.83 18.27 -2.03
C GLY A 55 0.22 17.15 -1.87
N ASN A 56 0.62 16.55 -3.00
CA ASN A 56 1.55 15.43 -3.06
C ASN A 56 2.84 15.74 -3.83
N GLY A 57 3.10 17.01 -4.14
CA GLY A 57 4.33 17.47 -4.77
C GLY A 57 5.48 17.44 -3.76
N ARG A 58 6.22 16.33 -3.68
CA ARG A 58 7.27 16.12 -2.67
C ARG A 58 8.63 15.85 -3.28
N ARG A 59 9.68 16.23 -2.59
CA ARG A 59 11.08 16.02 -2.95
C ARG A 59 11.91 15.59 -1.74
N GLU A 60 13.01 14.94 -2.00
CA GLU A 60 13.94 14.48 -0.96
C GLU A 60 14.68 15.67 -0.28
N SER A 61 15.06 16.66 -1.08
CA SER A 61 15.81 17.83 -0.61
C SER A 61 15.57 19.04 -1.52
N TYR A 62 16.08 20.19 -1.10
CA TYR A 62 16.02 21.44 -1.90
C TYR A 62 16.71 21.31 -3.28
N ALA A 63 17.64 20.38 -3.44
CA ALA A 63 18.37 20.15 -4.68
C ALA A 63 17.60 19.27 -5.70
N ALA A 64 16.47 18.70 -5.30
CA ALA A 64 15.67 17.83 -6.12
C ALA A 64 14.36 18.50 -6.58
N LEU A 65 13.87 18.12 -7.74
CA LEU A 65 12.57 18.59 -8.22
C LEU A 65 11.43 17.87 -7.51
N PRO A 66 10.37 18.58 -7.08
CA PRO A 66 9.15 17.96 -6.59
C PRO A 66 8.51 17.06 -7.66
N MET A 67 7.89 15.99 -7.21
CA MET A 67 7.11 15.06 -8.07
C MET A 67 5.99 14.45 -7.25
N PRO A 68 4.96 13.84 -7.88
CA PRO A 68 3.88 13.18 -7.16
C PRO A 68 4.42 12.02 -6.30
N ARG A 69 4.22 12.12 -4.98
CA ARG A 69 4.66 11.13 -3.97
C ARG A 69 3.57 10.87 -2.96
N MET A 70 3.59 9.66 -2.42
CA MET A 70 2.75 9.27 -1.27
C MET A 70 2.99 10.19 -0.06
N THR A 71 1.96 10.29 0.79
CA THR A 71 2.06 10.76 2.18
C THR A 71 1.78 9.60 3.13
N ASN A 72 0.56 9.44 3.62
CA ASN A 72 0.14 8.24 4.35
C ASN A 72 -0.89 7.51 3.50
N THR A 73 -0.47 6.48 2.79
CA THR A 73 -1.36 5.69 1.93
C THR A 73 -1.81 4.44 2.65
N PHE A 74 -3.12 4.25 2.77
CA PHE A 74 -3.68 3.12 3.49
C PHE A 74 -5.02 2.66 2.91
N MET A 75 -5.32 1.40 3.15
CA MET A 75 -6.62 0.79 2.86
C MET A 75 -7.50 0.85 4.10
N LEU A 76 -8.77 1.21 3.93
CA LEU A 76 -9.73 1.21 5.02
C LEU A 76 -10.06 -0.21 5.48
N GLY A 77 -10.35 -0.36 6.77
CA GLY A 77 -10.85 -1.60 7.35
C GLY A 77 -12.19 -2.03 6.79
N GLY A 78 -12.41 -3.33 6.77
CA GLY A 78 -13.68 -3.97 6.47
C GLY A 78 -14.40 -4.42 7.74
N GLU A 79 -15.24 -5.44 7.61
CA GLU A 79 -16.09 -5.93 8.71
C GLU A 79 -15.60 -7.26 9.30
N ARG A 80 -14.70 -7.98 8.63
CA ARG A 80 -14.26 -9.31 9.02
C ARG A 80 -13.16 -9.26 10.06
N THR A 81 -13.17 -10.22 10.99
CA THR A 81 -12.00 -10.41 11.84
C THR A 81 -10.91 -11.17 11.11
N LYS A 82 -9.67 -11.00 11.55
CA LYS A 82 -8.52 -11.77 11.04
C LYS A 82 -8.76 -13.28 11.14
N GLU A 83 -9.34 -13.71 12.25
CA GLU A 83 -9.66 -15.12 12.54
C GLU A 83 -10.68 -15.68 11.53
N GLU A 84 -11.72 -14.91 11.18
CA GLU A 84 -12.69 -15.29 10.16
C GLU A 84 -12.03 -15.42 8.78
N ILE A 85 -11.12 -14.51 8.43
CA ILE A 85 -10.38 -14.56 7.16
C ILE A 85 -9.52 -15.82 7.09
N ILE A 86 -8.77 -16.14 8.16
CA ILE A 86 -7.92 -17.32 8.24
C ILE A 86 -8.78 -18.59 8.20
N ALA A 87 -9.89 -18.64 8.95
CA ALA A 87 -10.80 -19.78 8.98
C ALA A 87 -11.42 -20.09 7.61
N GLY A 88 -11.60 -19.08 6.76
CA GLY A 88 -12.09 -19.23 5.40
C GLY A 88 -11.09 -19.79 4.39
N LEU A 89 -9.80 -19.96 4.75
CA LEU A 89 -8.77 -20.45 3.86
C LEU A 89 -8.72 -22.00 3.87
N LYS A 90 -8.92 -22.62 2.72
CA LYS A 90 -8.64 -24.05 2.57
C LYS A 90 -7.14 -24.31 2.54
N ARG A 91 -6.40 -23.47 1.84
CA ARG A 91 -4.95 -23.57 1.63
C ARG A 91 -4.38 -22.22 1.21
N GLY A 92 -3.32 -21.76 1.85
CA GLY A 92 -2.72 -20.47 1.51
C GLY A 92 -1.55 -20.10 2.39
N LEU A 93 -1.05 -18.88 2.13
CA LEU A 93 0.02 -18.26 2.91
C LEU A 93 -0.57 -17.09 3.73
N TYR A 94 -0.25 -17.04 5.01
CA TYR A 94 -0.50 -15.89 5.85
C TYR A 94 0.82 -15.15 6.07
N ALA A 95 1.02 -14.03 5.37
CA ALA A 95 2.19 -13.17 5.52
C ALA A 95 1.86 -12.06 6.53
N THR A 96 2.64 -11.98 7.60
CA THR A 96 2.44 -11.02 8.68
C THR A 96 3.38 -9.82 8.58
N ASN A 97 4.52 -10.00 7.90
CA ASN A 97 5.49 -8.93 7.73
C ASN A 97 6.31 -9.11 6.45
N PHE A 98 6.83 -8.00 5.94
CA PHE A 98 7.60 -7.95 4.69
C PHE A 98 8.97 -7.33 4.93
N GLY A 99 10.01 -7.95 4.37
CA GLY A 99 11.40 -7.50 4.46
C GLY A 99 11.84 -6.54 3.36
N GLY A 100 11.00 -6.37 2.35
CA GLY A 100 11.26 -5.48 1.22
C GLY A 100 10.61 -5.98 -0.07
N GLY A 101 10.63 -5.15 -1.10
CA GLY A 101 10.08 -5.48 -2.39
C GLY A 101 10.29 -4.37 -3.41
N GLN A 102 9.85 -4.64 -4.62
CA GLN A 102 9.93 -3.71 -5.75
C GLN A 102 8.61 -3.69 -6.50
N VAL A 103 8.28 -2.53 -7.02
CA VAL A 103 7.15 -2.32 -7.93
C VAL A 103 7.67 -1.67 -9.20
N ASP A 104 7.38 -2.26 -10.35
CA ASP A 104 7.52 -1.59 -11.62
C ASP A 104 6.33 -0.62 -11.79
N ILE A 105 6.59 0.66 -11.67
CA ILE A 105 5.56 1.70 -11.69
C ILE A 105 4.84 1.83 -13.04
N THR A 106 5.43 1.32 -14.13
CA THR A 106 4.84 1.36 -15.46
C THR A 106 3.85 0.22 -15.68
N SER A 107 4.24 -1.00 -15.32
CA SER A 107 3.42 -2.20 -15.52
C SER A 107 2.58 -2.58 -14.31
N GLY A 108 2.88 -2.03 -13.13
CA GLY A 108 2.27 -2.43 -11.87
C GLY A 108 2.72 -3.79 -11.33
N LYS A 109 3.69 -4.44 -11.97
CA LYS A 109 4.24 -5.72 -11.48
C LYS A 109 4.98 -5.50 -10.18
N PHE A 110 4.79 -6.40 -9.23
CA PHE A 110 5.45 -6.34 -7.95
C PHE A 110 6.03 -7.69 -7.52
N VAL A 111 7.06 -7.60 -6.68
CA VAL A 111 7.67 -8.73 -5.97
C VAL A 111 7.95 -8.27 -4.55
N PHE A 112 7.36 -8.94 -3.55
CA PHE A 112 7.57 -8.65 -2.14
C PHE A 112 7.98 -9.90 -1.38
N SER A 113 9.09 -9.83 -0.65
CA SER A 113 9.56 -10.94 0.19
C SER A 113 8.98 -10.80 1.59
N ALA A 114 8.31 -11.85 2.07
CA ALA A 114 7.85 -11.91 3.43
C ALA A 114 9.04 -12.17 4.37
N SER A 115 9.17 -11.35 5.41
CA SER A 115 10.10 -11.61 6.53
C SER A 115 9.50 -12.57 7.54
N GLU A 116 8.17 -12.61 7.62
CA GLU A 116 7.44 -13.56 8.44
C GLU A 116 6.18 -14.02 7.71
N ALA A 117 6.04 -15.34 7.56
CA ALA A 117 4.89 -15.95 6.92
C ALA A 117 4.62 -17.36 7.47
N PHE A 118 3.38 -17.78 7.38
CA PHE A 118 2.90 -19.07 7.88
C PHE A 118 2.08 -19.78 6.83
N TRP A 119 2.23 -21.11 6.76
CA TRP A 119 1.36 -21.94 5.97
C TRP A 119 0.01 -22.10 6.68
N VAL A 120 -1.07 -21.94 5.93
CA VAL A 120 -2.44 -22.12 6.41
C VAL A 120 -3.09 -23.26 5.65
N GLU A 121 -3.71 -24.20 6.37
CA GLU A 121 -4.47 -25.28 5.79
C GLU A 121 -5.72 -25.56 6.62
N ASN A 122 -6.85 -25.73 5.93
CA ASN A 122 -8.16 -25.98 6.54
C ASN A 122 -8.52 -24.97 7.63
N GLY A 123 -8.27 -23.69 7.39
CA GLY A 123 -8.59 -22.59 8.30
C GLY A 123 -7.69 -22.49 9.52
N ARG A 124 -6.54 -23.15 9.53
CA ARG A 124 -5.61 -23.15 10.67
C ARG A 124 -4.18 -22.87 10.23
N ILE A 125 -3.50 -22.03 10.99
CA ILE A 125 -2.05 -21.81 10.86
C ILE A 125 -1.34 -23.10 11.27
N GLN A 126 -0.44 -23.60 10.41
CA GLN A 126 0.26 -24.88 10.60
C GLN A 126 1.70 -24.66 11.09
N TYR A 127 2.53 -24.04 10.25
CA TYR A 127 3.95 -23.85 10.53
C TYR A 127 4.47 -22.59 9.83
N PRO A 128 5.56 -21.97 10.34
CA PRO A 128 6.21 -20.87 9.64
C PRO A 128 6.89 -21.35 8.36
N VAL A 129 6.90 -20.49 7.34
CA VAL A 129 7.58 -20.74 6.06
C VAL A 129 8.66 -19.69 5.85
N LYS A 130 9.80 -20.13 5.29
CA LYS A 130 10.94 -19.27 5.00
C LYS A 130 11.00 -18.94 3.51
N GLY A 131 11.42 -17.71 3.19
CA GLY A 131 11.69 -17.31 1.81
C GLY A 131 10.45 -17.13 0.95
N ALA A 132 9.27 -17.00 1.55
CA ALA A 132 8.04 -16.77 0.81
C ALA A 132 8.08 -15.39 0.13
N THR A 133 7.73 -15.36 -1.16
CA THR A 133 7.71 -14.15 -1.97
C THR A 133 6.37 -14.04 -2.68
N LEU A 134 5.71 -12.89 -2.53
CA LEU A 134 4.48 -12.57 -3.23
C LEU A 134 4.80 -11.91 -4.56
N ILE A 135 4.24 -12.43 -5.65
CA ILE A 135 4.47 -11.95 -7.01
C ILE A 135 3.12 -11.68 -7.66
N GLY A 136 2.97 -10.50 -8.24
CA GLY A 136 1.71 -10.13 -8.87
C GLY A 136 1.79 -8.85 -9.68
N ASN A 137 0.61 -8.38 -10.03
CA ASN A 137 0.38 -7.08 -10.65
C ASN A 137 -0.64 -6.34 -9.80
N GLY A 138 -0.36 -5.10 -9.41
CA GLY A 138 -1.18 -4.33 -8.46
C GLY A 138 -2.66 -4.24 -8.85
N PRO A 139 -3.00 -3.72 -10.05
CA PRO A 139 -4.38 -3.68 -10.53
C PRO A 139 -5.09 -5.04 -10.49
N ASP A 140 -4.44 -6.10 -10.96
CA ASP A 140 -5.01 -7.45 -10.96
C ASP A 140 -5.19 -7.99 -9.52
N ALA A 141 -4.19 -7.84 -8.65
CA ALA A 141 -4.28 -8.28 -7.25
C ALA A 141 -5.42 -7.59 -6.50
N LEU A 142 -5.61 -6.29 -6.72
CA LEU A 142 -6.70 -5.53 -6.10
C LEU A 142 -8.09 -6.02 -6.52
N THR A 143 -8.26 -6.54 -7.75
CA THR A 143 -9.53 -7.13 -8.19
C THR A 143 -9.83 -8.48 -7.54
N ARG A 144 -8.82 -9.12 -6.95
CA ARG A 144 -8.91 -10.43 -6.29
C ARG A 144 -9.02 -10.35 -4.77
N VAL A 145 -9.12 -9.15 -4.20
CA VAL A 145 -9.37 -8.99 -2.76
C VAL A 145 -10.80 -9.44 -2.47
N SER A 146 -10.94 -10.56 -1.77
CA SER A 146 -12.22 -11.18 -1.47
C SER A 146 -12.70 -10.94 -0.04
N MET A 147 -11.79 -10.66 0.91
CA MET A 147 -12.14 -10.32 2.29
C MET A 147 -11.20 -9.24 2.82
N ILE A 148 -11.75 -8.36 3.68
CA ILE A 148 -11.05 -7.23 4.29
C ILE A 148 -11.31 -7.28 5.80
N GLY A 149 -10.21 -7.24 6.58
CA GLY A 149 -10.25 -7.26 8.03
C GLY A 149 -10.67 -5.93 8.65
N ASN A 150 -11.10 -5.96 9.90
CA ASN A 150 -11.45 -4.78 10.69
C ASN A 150 -10.25 -4.26 11.52
N ASP A 151 -9.08 -4.82 11.31
CA ASP A 151 -7.83 -4.59 12.03
C ASP A 151 -6.88 -3.61 11.31
N MET A 152 -7.45 -2.61 10.59
CA MET A 152 -6.64 -1.60 9.92
C MET A 152 -5.73 -0.87 10.91
N ALA A 153 -4.45 -0.83 10.59
CA ALA A 153 -3.45 -0.05 11.32
C ALA A 153 -2.42 0.54 10.37
N LEU A 154 -1.85 1.68 10.73
CA LEU A 154 -0.64 2.20 10.09
C LEU A 154 0.56 1.42 10.61
N ASP A 155 1.47 1.11 9.70
CA ASP A 155 2.75 0.50 10.05
C ASP A 155 3.57 1.46 10.91
N THR A 156 4.09 0.97 12.04
CA THR A 156 4.93 1.74 12.97
C THR A 156 6.39 1.78 12.53
N GLY A 157 6.75 1.07 11.47
CA GLY A 157 8.09 0.98 10.90
C GLY A 157 8.49 2.21 10.08
N VAL A 158 9.58 2.08 9.37
CA VAL A 158 10.21 3.15 8.58
C VAL A 158 9.80 3.03 7.11
N GLY A 159 8.62 3.56 6.77
CA GLY A 159 8.16 3.64 5.37
C GLY A 159 8.96 4.68 4.56
N VAL A 160 9.44 4.27 3.40
CA VAL A 160 10.15 5.14 2.44
C VAL A 160 9.58 4.94 1.05
N CYS A 161 9.20 6.03 0.41
CA CYS A 161 8.83 6.04 -1.00
C CYS A 161 10.05 6.41 -1.84
N GLY A 162 10.61 5.44 -2.57
CA GLY A 162 11.70 5.65 -3.54
C GLY A 162 11.12 5.89 -4.94
N LYS A 163 11.52 6.98 -5.59
CA LYS A 163 11.13 7.29 -6.96
C LYS A 163 12.15 8.23 -7.60
N ASP A 164 12.60 7.89 -8.79
CA ASP A 164 13.57 8.70 -9.56
C ASP A 164 14.81 9.10 -8.76
N GLY A 165 15.39 8.14 -8.03
CA GLY A 165 16.57 8.36 -7.20
C GLY A 165 16.34 9.17 -5.93
N GLN A 166 15.11 9.62 -5.65
CA GLN A 166 14.74 10.37 -4.46
C GLN A 166 14.00 9.50 -3.45
N SER A 167 14.22 9.74 -2.17
CA SER A 167 13.55 9.06 -1.05
C SER A 167 12.81 10.04 -0.16
N VAL A 168 11.53 9.78 0.14
CA VAL A 168 10.75 10.58 1.09
C VAL A 168 10.08 9.68 2.14
N PRO A 169 9.96 10.15 3.41
CA PRO A 169 9.28 9.38 4.44
C PRO A 169 7.78 9.31 4.14
N VAL A 170 7.19 8.14 4.34
CA VAL A 170 5.77 7.88 4.13
C VAL A 170 5.19 6.99 5.22
N GLY A 171 3.90 7.11 5.45
CA GLY A 171 3.12 6.14 6.19
C GLY A 171 2.43 5.16 5.24
N VAL A 172 2.32 3.91 5.64
CA VAL A 172 1.54 2.90 4.94
C VAL A 172 0.67 2.16 5.93
N GLY A 173 -0.48 1.69 5.49
CA GLY A 173 -1.38 0.94 6.37
C GLY A 173 -2.36 0.07 5.60
N GLN A 174 -2.71 -1.05 6.22
CA GLN A 174 -3.74 -1.93 5.68
C GLN A 174 -4.30 -2.82 6.79
N PRO A 175 -5.54 -3.31 6.63
CA PRO A 175 -6.06 -4.41 7.43
C PRO A 175 -5.53 -5.74 6.93
N THR A 176 -5.83 -6.82 7.65
CA THR A 176 -5.68 -8.18 7.11
C THR A 176 -6.52 -8.34 5.85
N LEU A 177 -5.89 -8.81 4.77
CA LEU A 177 -6.54 -8.99 3.46
C LEU A 177 -6.47 -10.46 3.03
N ARG A 178 -7.54 -10.93 2.41
CA ARG A 178 -7.50 -12.14 1.60
C ARG A 178 -7.45 -11.77 0.13
N ILE A 179 -6.38 -12.19 -0.54
CA ILE A 179 -6.19 -12.03 -1.98
C ILE A 179 -6.16 -13.42 -2.60
N ASP A 180 -7.10 -13.71 -3.47
CA ASP A 180 -7.22 -15.03 -4.07
C ASP A 180 -6.33 -15.15 -5.33
N GLY A 181 -5.67 -16.30 -5.47
CA GLY A 181 -4.91 -16.66 -6.67
C GLY A 181 -3.63 -15.83 -6.91
N LEU A 182 -3.07 -15.24 -5.86
CA LEU A 182 -1.77 -14.57 -5.95
C LEU A 182 -0.66 -15.61 -6.09
N THR A 183 0.34 -15.32 -6.92
CA THR A 183 1.51 -16.19 -7.07
C THR A 183 2.41 -16.07 -5.84
N VAL A 184 2.73 -17.22 -5.25
CA VAL A 184 3.70 -17.31 -4.16
C VAL A 184 4.93 -18.05 -4.68
N GLY A 185 6.07 -17.36 -4.69
CA GLY A 185 7.39 -17.94 -4.93
C GLY A 185 8.07 -18.28 -3.60
N GLY A 186 9.14 -19.05 -3.68
CA GLY A 186 9.96 -19.40 -2.54
C GLY A 186 10.97 -20.47 -2.91
N THR A 187 11.98 -20.67 -2.06
CA THR A 187 12.87 -21.85 -2.13
C THR A 187 12.19 -22.98 -1.39
N ALA A 188 12.11 -24.16 -2.05
CA ALA A 188 11.70 -25.41 -1.41
C ALA A 188 12.72 -25.82 -0.35
#